data_58e349003991fe2fa5b6a34639356c88
#
_entry.id   58e349003991fe2fa5b6a34639356c88
#
_cell.length_a   1.000
_cell.length_b   1.000
_cell.length_c   1.000
_cell.angle_alpha   90.00
_cell.angle_beta   90.00
_cell.angle_gamma   90.00
#
_symmetry.space_group_name_H-M   'P 1'
#
loop_
_entity.id
_entity.type
_entity.pdbx_description
1 polymer ?
#
loop_
_entity_poly.entity_id
_entity_poly.type
_entity_poly.pdbx_seq_one_letter_code
_entity_poly.pdbx_strand_id
1 'polypeptide(L)'
;MEKPVVIVAHGQPSDPRTLGAEIEALAAEVARHLPGRSVAAATLAESGALAHALGSAGQPGVVYPLFMAGGWFSRLHLPKKLAEAGGAGWQVLEPMGCDAAVHQLALTIAKESGAEEVLVAAHGNSRSAVPADIARHVAGLISVRLGIHAEAAFLEHAPRI
;
A
#
# COMPACT_ATOMS: atom_id res chain seq x y z
N MET A 1 9.53 7.09 23.90
CA MET A 1 8.38 7.41 23.01
C MET A 1 8.34 6.38 21.89
N GLU A 2 7.16 5.94 21.51
CA GLU A 2 7.01 5.03 20.38
C GLU A 2 7.33 5.76 19.06
N LYS A 3 7.91 5.03 18.09
CA LYS A 3 8.27 5.60 16.80
C LYS A 3 7.01 6.07 16.06
N PRO A 4 6.99 7.29 15.51
CA PRO A 4 5.89 7.76 14.67
C PRO A 4 5.76 6.95 13.39
N VAL A 5 4.57 6.98 12.79
CA VAL A 5 4.26 6.32 11.52
C VAL A 5 3.81 7.37 10.51
N VAL A 6 4.35 7.30 9.29
CA VAL A 6 3.83 8.05 8.15
C VAL A 6 3.35 7.07 7.09
N ILE A 7 2.05 7.08 6.80
CA ILE A 7 1.45 6.30 5.73
C ILE A 7 1.65 7.07 4.42
N VAL A 8 2.23 6.43 3.41
CA VAL A 8 2.51 7.07 2.13
C VAL A 8 1.82 6.35 0.99
N ALA A 9 0.96 7.07 0.26
CA ALA A 9 0.32 6.62 -0.97
C ALA A 9 0.89 7.34 -2.19
N HIS A 10 0.60 6.81 -3.39
CA HIS A 10 1.00 7.46 -4.63
C HIS A 10 0.32 8.82 -4.81
N GLY A 11 -0.96 8.88 -4.53
CA GLY A 11 -1.80 10.04 -4.83
C GLY A 11 -2.26 10.08 -6.30
N GLN A 12 -3.08 11.07 -6.61
CA GLN A 12 -3.62 11.32 -7.95
C GLN A 12 -3.09 12.65 -8.47
N PRO A 13 -2.18 12.67 -9.45
CA PRO A 13 -1.59 13.92 -9.94
C PRO A 13 -2.61 14.92 -10.50
N SER A 14 -3.73 14.44 -11.06
CA SER A 14 -4.82 15.30 -11.57
C SER A 14 -5.71 15.89 -10.47
N ASP A 15 -5.72 15.28 -9.28
CA ASP A 15 -6.46 15.76 -8.10
C ASP A 15 -5.75 15.34 -6.80
N PRO A 16 -4.60 15.97 -6.51
CA PRO A 16 -3.76 15.53 -5.40
C PRO A 16 -4.39 15.76 -4.03
N ARG A 17 -5.23 16.79 -3.86
CA ARG A 17 -5.81 17.14 -2.56
C ARG A 17 -6.94 16.22 -2.12
N THR A 18 -7.81 15.80 -3.03
CA THR A 18 -8.92 14.90 -2.68
C THR A 18 -8.41 13.59 -2.12
N LEU A 19 -7.49 12.93 -2.82
CA LEU A 19 -6.92 11.69 -2.30
C LEU A 19 -6.02 11.92 -1.08
N GLY A 20 -5.37 13.08 -0.97
CA GLY A 20 -4.64 13.49 0.24
C GLY A 20 -5.52 13.45 1.48
N ALA A 21 -6.70 14.08 1.42
CA ALA A 21 -7.67 14.09 2.52
C ALA A 21 -8.19 12.68 2.89
N GLU A 22 -8.40 11.80 1.91
CA GLU A 22 -8.82 10.41 2.15
C GLU A 22 -7.74 9.63 2.91
N ILE A 23 -6.47 9.79 2.54
CA ILE A 23 -5.35 9.12 3.21
C ILE A 23 -5.12 9.71 4.61
N GLU A 24 -5.33 10.99 4.82
CA GLU A 24 -5.30 11.61 6.14
C GLU A 24 -6.42 11.06 7.05
N ALA A 25 -7.62 10.87 6.52
CA ALA A 25 -8.72 10.24 7.25
C ALA A 25 -8.38 8.78 7.62
N LEU A 26 -7.75 8.03 6.72
CA LEU A 26 -7.25 6.69 7.02
C LEU A 26 -6.18 6.72 8.12
N ALA A 27 -5.24 7.67 8.09
CA ALA A 27 -4.22 7.79 9.13
C ALA A 27 -4.84 8.10 10.50
N ALA A 28 -5.88 8.93 10.55
CA ALA A 28 -6.63 9.22 11.78
C ALA A 28 -7.34 7.96 12.31
N GLU A 29 -7.89 7.11 11.42
CA GLU A 29 -8.45 5.81 11.81
C GLU A 29 -7.38 4.88 12.38
N VAL A 30 -6.25 4.73 11.71
CA VAL A 30 -5.13 3.90 12.16
C VAL A 30 -4.59 4.37 13.50
N ALA A 31 -4.52 5.69 13.73
CA ALA A 31 -4.08 6.26 15.00
C ALA A 31 -4.94 5.80 16.20
N ARG A 32 -6.25 5.55 16.00
CA ARG A 32 -7.13 5.01 17.06
C ARG A 32 -6.74 3.59 17.49
N HIS A 33 -6.13 2.83 16.60
CA HIS A 33 -5.64 1.47 16.87
C HIS A 33 -4.19 1.43 17.37
N LEU A 34 -3.48 2.57 17.36
CA LEU A 34 -2.10 2.68 17.80
C LEU A 34 -1.94 3.73 18.92
N PRO A 35 -2.53 3.51 20.11
CA PRO A 35 -2.50 4.49 21.19
C PRO A 35 -1.05 4.83 21.59
N GLY A 36 -0.76 6.12 21.80
CA GLY A 36 0.57 6.61 22.14
C GLY A 36 1.53 6.79 20.96
N ARG A 37 1.10 6.46 19.74
CA ARG A 37 1.89 6.61 18.52
C ARG A 37 1.31 7.69 17.62
N SER A 38 2.14 8.63 17.17
CA SER A 38 1.74 9.59 16.15
C SER A 38 1.62 8.89 14.80
N VAL A 39 0.50 9.08 14.11
CA VAL A 39 0.27 8.59 12.74
C VAL A 39 -0.10 9.77 11.87
N ALA A 40 0.64 9.97 10.80
CA ALA A 40 0.39 10.96 9.76
C ALA A 40 0.32 10.30 8.39
N ALA A 41 -0.13 11.04 7.39
CA ALA A 41 -0.20 10.55 6.02
C ALA A 41 0.35 11.56 5.03
N ALA A 42 0.76 11.07 3.86
CA ALA A 42 1.13 11.90 2.72
C ALA A 42 0.89 11.16 1.41
N THR A 43 0.66 11.92 0.34
CA THR A 43 0.73 11.40 -1.03
C THR A 43 1.98 11.92 -1.73
N LEU A 44 2.53 11.13 -2.65
CA LEU A 44 3.67 11.55 -3.48
C LEU A 44 3.27 12.54 -4.58
N ALA A 45 1.99 12.60 -4.92
CA ALA A 45 1.45 13.51 -5.93
C ALA A 45 1.30 14.94 -5.41
N GLU A 46 1.10 15.12 -4.11
CA GLU A 46 0.96 16.44 -3.49
C GLU A 46 2.30 17.02 -3.08
N SER A 47 2.62 18.16 -3.66
CA SER A 47 3.92 18.83 -3.39
C SER A 47 4.02 19.23 -1.92
N GLY A 48 5.12 18.87 -1.27
CA GLY A 48 5.41 19.22 0.13
C GLY A 48 4.69 18.37 1.18
N ALA A 49 3.67 17.57 0.82
CA ALA A 49 2.90 16.77 1.78
C ALA A 49 3.80 15.81 2.57
N LEU A 50 4.72 15.11 1.89
CA LEU A 50 5.65 14.20 2.56
C LEU A 50 6.55 14.94 3.55
N ALA A 51 7.15 16.07 3.15
CA ALA A 51 8.01 16.87 4.03
C ALA A 51 7.23 17.40 5.25
N HIS A 52 5.98 17.82 5.06
CA HIS A 52 5.10 18.26 6.13
C HIS A 52 4.80 17.12 7.13
N ALA A 53 4.43 15.94 6.63
CA ALA A 53 4.13 14.77 7.47
C ALA A 53 5.35 14.31 8.29
N LEU A 54 6.54 14.30 7.69
CA LEU A 54 7.78 13.96 8.39
C LEU A 54 8.14 15.00 9.45
N GLY A 55 8.02 16.30 9.12
CA GLY A 55 8.32 17.40 10.04
C GLY A 55 7.37 17.44 11.24
N SER A 56 6.09 17.20 11.04
CA SER A 56 5.08 17.19 12.11
C SER A 56 5.28 16.04 13.13
N ALA A 57 5.93 14.96 12.72
CA ALA A 57 6.24 13.83 13.59
C ALA A 57 7.35 14.13 14.62
N GLY A 58 8.19 15.14 14.39
CA GLY A 58 9.19 15.65 15.32
C GLY A 58 10.43 14.77 15.54
N GLN A 59 10.39 13.50 15.13
CA GLN A 59 11.51 12.54 15.22
C GLN A 59 11.39 11.48 14.13
N PRO A 60 12.50 10.85 13.72
CA PRO A 60 12.45 9.74 12.77
C PRO A 60 11.65 8.54 13.28
N GLY A 61 10.87 7.95 12.39
CA GLY A 61 10.00 6.81 12.66
C GLY A 61 9.99 5.81 11.53
N VAL A 62 8.81 5.31 11.20
CA VAL A 62 8.60 4.38 10.10
C VAL A 62 7.71 5.00 9.03
N VAL A 63 8.01 4.70 7.77
CA VAL A 63 7.17 4.98 6.61
C VAL A 63 6.51 3.69 6.18
N TYR A 64 5.18 3.67 6.17
CA TYR A 64 4.40 2.55 5.67
C TYR A 64 3.90 2.83 4.25
N PRO A 65 4.45 2.16 3.23
CA PRO A 65 4.02 2.36 1.85
C PRO A 65 2.67 1.70 1.59
N LEU A 66 1.65 2.50 1.31
CA LEU A 66 0.31 2.04 0.92
C LEU A 66 0.31 1.69 -0.58
N PHE A 67 1.17 0.75 -0.96
CA PHE A 67 1.31 0.21 -2.31
C PHE A 67 1.03 -1.28 -2.32
N MET A 68 0.43 -1.77 -3.40
CA MET A 68 0.10 -3.20 -3.53
C MET A 68 1.27 -4.08 -3.97
N ALA A 69 2.41 -3.48 -4.33
CA ALA A 69 3.58 -4.26 -4.77
C ALA A 69 4.89 -3.57 -4.44
N GLY A 70 5.95 -4.37 -4.24
CA GLY A 70 7.33 -3.94 -4.03
C GLY A 70 8.05 -3.51 -5.32
N GLY A 71 7.42 -2.69 -6.15
CA GLY A 71 7.94 -2.23 -7.44
C GLY A 71 8.82 -0.98 -7.36
N TRP A 72 9.00 -0.32 -8.50
CA TRP A 72 9.83 0.88 -8.65
C TRP A 72 9.43 2.01 -7.69
N PHE A 73 8.12 2.22 -7.49
CA PHE A 73 7.64 3.28 -6.59
C PHE A 73 8.07 3.08 -5.15
N SER A 74 7.93 1.88 -4.60
CA SER A 74 8.25 1.61 -3.19
C SER A 74 9.75 1.42 -2.95
N ARG A 75 10.48 0.86 -3.92
CA ARG A 75 11.90 0.48 -3.75
C ARG A 75 12.90 1.54 -4.19
N LEU A 76 12.52 2.41 -5.13
CA LEU A 76 13.41 3.44 -5.69
C LEU A 76 12.84 4.85 -5.54
N HIS A 77 11.60 5.07 -5.98
CA HIS A 77 11.02 6.41 -6.02
C HIS A 77 10.72 6.96 -4.62
N LEU A 78 10.06 6.17 -3.76
CA LEU A 78 9.76 6.58 -2.38
C LEU A 78 11.02 6.86 -1.55
N PRO A 79 12.07 6.01 -1.51
CA PRO A 79 13.31 6.33 -0.81
C PRO A 79 13.97 7.62 -1.28
N LYS A 80 13.96 7.88 -2.60
CA LYS A 80 14.46 9.13 -3.17
C LYS A 80 13.64 10.33 -2.68
N LYS A 81 12.31 10.26 -2.77
CA LYS A 81 11.41 11.31 -2.28
C LYS A 81 11.53 11.55 -0.78
N LEU A 82 11.74 10.48 -0.02
CA LEU A 82 11.97 10.56 1.42
C LEU A 82 13.26 11.33 1.73
N ALA A 83 14.35 11.02 1.02
CA ALA A 83 15.61 11.75 1.18
C ALA A 83 15.47 13.26 0.82
N GLU A 84 14.77 13.57 -0.29
CA GLU A 84 14.47 14.94 -0.72
C GLU A 84 13.62 15.71 0.31
N ALA A 85 12.73 15.00 1.02
CA ALA A 85 11.83 15.56 2.03
C ALA A 85 12.44 15.66 3.45
N GLY A 86 13.73 15.39 3.60
CA GLY A 86 14.39 15.43 4.91
C GLY A 86 14.19 14.19 5.77
N GLY A 87 13.80 13.07 5.16
CA GLY A 87 13.52 11.80 5.82
C GLY A 87 14.75 10.98 6.24
N ALA A 88 15.89 11.62 6.50
CA ALA A 88 17.07 10.93 7.03
C ALA A 88 16.74 10.21 8.34
N GLY A 89 17.11 8.94 8.45
CA GLY A 89 16.84 8.12 9.63
C GLY A 89 15.43 7.48 9.70
N TRP A 90 14.55 7.78 8.75
CA TRP A 90 13.26 7.08 8.64
C TRP A 90 13.43 5.69 8.01
N GLN A 91 12.76 4.71 8.59
CA GLN A 91 12.75 3.33 8.09
C GLN A 91 11.55 3.12 7.17
N VAL A 92 11.80 2.74 5.92
CA VAL A 92 10.73 2.33 4.99
C VAL A 92 10.41 0.86 5.24
N LEU A 93 9.15 0.58 5.53
CA LEU A 93 8.64 -0.79 5.71
C LEU A 93 8.32 -1.43 4.36
N GLU A 94 8.05 -2.74 4.37
CA GLU A 94 7.53 -3.43 3.19
C GLU A 94 6.18 -2.82 2.78
N PRO A 95 5.89 -2.75 1.48
CA PRO A 95 4.60 -2.27 0.98
C PRO A 95 3.43 -3.12 1.48
N MET A 96 2.29 -2.48 1.69
CA MET A 96 1.07 -3.11 2.18
C MET A 96 0.72 -4.42 1.44
N GLY A 97 0.76 -4.43 0.12
CA GLY A 97 0.43 -5.62 -0.67
C GLY A 97 1.46 -6.75 -0.61
N CYS A 98 2.61 -6.55 0.05
CA CYS A 98 3.60 -7.59 0.34
C CYS A 98 3.43 -8.17 1.76
N ASP A 99 2.52 -7.63 2.56
CA ASP A 99 2.29 -8.08 3.93
C ASP A 99 1.42 -9.34 3.96
N ALA A 100 1.90 -10.37 4.66
CA ALA A 100 1.17 -11.62 4.82
C ALA A 100 -0.20 -11.43 5.51
N ALA A 101 -0.34 -10.45 6.41
CA ALA A 101 -1.62 -10.13 7.04
C ALA A 101 -2.64 -9.59 6.03
N VAL A 102 -2.20 -8.82 5.04
CA VAL A 102 -3.06 -8.33 3.93
C VAL A 102 -3.50 -9.50 3.04
N HIS A 103 -2.62 -10.47 2.78
CA HIS A 103 -2.99 -11.69 2.05
C HIS A 103 -4.01 -12.53 2.84
N GLN A 104 -3.88 -12.63 4.16
CA GLN A 104 -4.87 -13.31 5.00
C GLN A 104 -6.21 -12.57 5.03
N LEU A 105 -6.21 -11.24 5.00
CA LEU A 105 -7.43 -10.44 4.86
C LEU A 105 -8.14 -10.74 3.54
N ALA A 106 -7.41 -10.78 2.42
CA ALA A 106 -7.98 -11.15 1.11
C ALA A 106 -8.61 -12.55 1.13
N LEU A 107 -7.93 -13.51 1.77
CA LEU A 107 -8.46 -14.85 1.97
C LEU A 107 -9.74 -14.86 2.82
N THR A 108 -9.78 -14.06 3.89
CA THR A 108 -10.96 -13.93 4.75
C THR A 108 -12.15 -13.36 3.97
N ILE A 109 -11.92 -12.28 3.22
CA ILE A 109 -12.96 -11.66 2.36
C ILE A 109 -13.50 -12.67 1.35
N ALA A 110 -12.62 -13.41 0.65
CA ALA A 110 -13.04 -14.44 -0.30
C ALA A 110 -13.88 -15.54 0.37
N LYS A 111 -13.49 -16.00 1.56
CA LYS A 111 -14.23 -17.00 2.34
C LYS A 111 -15.61 -16.49 2.78
N GLU A 112 -15.67 -15.26 3.31
CA GLU A 112 -16.91 -14.67 3.82
C GLU A 112 -17.90 -14.32 2.70
N SER A 113 -17.41 -14.08 1.47
CA SER A 113 -18.28 -13.85 0.31
C SER A 113 -19.12 -15.08 -0.08
N GLY A 114 -18.68 -16.29 0.30
CA GLY A 114 -19.33 -17.54 -0.12
C GLY A 114 -19.23 -17.82 -1.63
N ALA A 115 -18.34 -17.13 -2.34
CA ALA A 115 -18.17 -17.30 -3.78
C ALA A 115 -17.60 -18.68 -4.13
N GLU A 116 -18.09 -19.28 -5.20
CA GLU A 116 -17.58 -20.55 -5.74
C GLU A 116 -16.34 -20.36 -6.61
N GLU A 117 -16.18 -19.16 -7.17
CA GLU A 117 -15.03 -18.74 -7.97
C GLU A 117 -14.61 -17.32 -7.61
N VAL A 118 -13.32 -17.01 -7.69
CA VAL A 118 -12.76 -15.68 -7.37
C VAL A 118 -11.86 -15.17 -8.49
N LEU A 119 -12.11 -13.96 -8.94
CA LEU A 119 -11.20 -13.22 -9.83
C LEU A 119 -10.47 -12.13 -9.02
N VAL A 120 -9.15 -12.25 -8.92
CA VAL A 120 -8.29 -11.21 -8.34
C VAL A 120 -7.96 -10.19 -9.42
N ALA A 121 -8.73 -9.12 -9.46
CA ALA A 121 -8.53 -8.03 -10.41
C ALA A 121 -7.37 -7.12 -9.96
N ALA A 122 -6.40 -6.90 -10.83
CA ALA A 122 -5.27 -6.02 -10.55
C ALA A 122 -4.94 -5.13 -11.76
N HIS A 123 -4.29 -4.00 -11.50
CA HIS A 123 -3.87 -3.11 -12.57
C HIS A 123 -2.85 -3.80 -13.50
N GLY A 124 -1.93 -4.54 -12.92
CA GLY A 124 -0.78 -5.08 -13.62
C GLY A 124 0.26 -3.99 -13.93
N ASN A 125 1.26 -4.33 -14.73
CA ASN A 125 2.25 -3.38 -15.21
C ASN A 125 2.98 -3.98 -16.42
N SER A 126 2.96 -3.30 -17.57
CA SER A 126 3.62 -3.76 -18.78
C SER A 126 5.15 -3.76 -18.72
N ARG A 127 5.74 -3.06 -17.73
CA ARG A 127 7.20 -2.92 -17.55
C ARG A 127 7.77 -3.75 -16.40
N SER A 128 6.91 -4.35 -15.55
CA SER A 128 7.33 -5.10 -14.38
C SER A 128 6.33 -6.22 -14.05
N ALA A 129 6.83 -7.41 -13.82
CA ALA A 129 6.00 -8.55 -13.41
C ALA A 129 5.55 -8.46 -11.93
N VAL A 130 6.25 -7.70 -11.10
CA VAL A 130 6.05 -7.71 -9.64
C VAL A 130 4.60 -7.46 -9.20
N PRO A 131 3.84 -6.47 -9.73
CA PRO A 131 2.44 -6.30 -9.36
C PRO A 131 1.56 -7.49 -9.74
N ALA A 132 1.85 -8.12 -10.89
CA ALA A 132 1.13 -9.31 -11.34
C ALA A 132 1.43 -10.54 -10.47
N ASP A 133 2.67 -10.68 -10.02
CA ASP A 133 3.07 -11.82 -9.17
C ASP A 133 2.38 -11.77 -7.81
N ILE A 134 2.18 -10.59 -7.23
CA ILE A 134 1.40 -10.43 -6.00
C ILE A 134 -0.07 -10.87 -6.20
N ALA A 135 -0.71 -10.41 -7.28
CA ALA A 135 -2.09 -10.80 -7.57
C ALA A 135 -2.23 -12.31 -7.81
N ARG A 136 -1.31 -12.91 -8.56
CA ARG A 136 -1.26 -14.37 -8.78
C ARG A 136 -1.01 -15.14 -7.49
N HIS A 137 -0.14 -14.62 -6.61
CA HIS A 137 0.10 -15.22 -5.30
C HIS A 137 -1.18 -15.23 -4.46
N VAL A 138 -1.90 -14.11 -4.39
CA VAL A 138 -3.17 -14.02 -3.65
C VAL A 138 -4.22 -14.98 -4.24
N ALA A 139 -4.37 -15.03 -5.57
CA ALA A 139 -5.29 -15.97 -6.23
C ALA A 139 -4.92 -17.44 -5.90
N GLY A 140 -3.63 -17.79 -6.00
CA GLY A 140 -3.14 -19.12 -5.63
C GLY A 140 -3.38 -19.45 -4.17
N LEU A 141 -3.20 -18.50 -3.26
CA LEU A 141 -3.49 -18.68 -1.84
C LEU A 141 -4.99 -18.98 -1.61
N ILE A 142 -5.88 -18.25 -2.27
CA ILE A 142 -7.33 -18.46 -2.21
C ILE A 142 -7.67 -19.85 -2.73
N SER A 143 -7.17 -20.25 -3.90
CA SER A 143 -7.42 -21.57 -4.48
C SER A 143 -7.01 -22.69 -3.54
N VAL A 144 -5.80 -22.61 -3.01
CA VAL A 144 -5.25 -23.68 -2.14
C VAL A 144 -5.97 -23.75 -0.79
N ARG A 145 -6.31 -22.61 -0.20
CA ARG A 145 -6.86 -22.57 1.16
C ARG A 145 -8.38 -22.79 1.22
N LEU A 146 -9.10 -22.38 0.18
CA LEU A 146 -10.58 -22.54 0.13
C LEU A 146 -11.02 -23.71 -0.75
N GLY A 147 -10.14 -24.26 -1.58
CA GLY A 147 -10.49 -25.35 -2.50
C GLY A 147 -11.40 -24.92 -3.65
N ILE A 148 -11.40 -23.63 -3.99
CA ILE A 148 -12.19 -23.04 -5.07
C ILE A 148 -11.31 -22.58 -6.23
N HIS A 149 -11.89 -22.36 -7.40
CA HIS A 149 -11.15 -21.77 -8.49
C HIS A 149 -10.89 -20.28 -8.22
N ALA A 150 -9.61 -19.84 -8.30
CA ALA A 150 -9.26 -18.44 -8.23
C ALA A 150 -8.11 -18.14 -9.19
N GLU A 151 -8.25 -17.07 -9.96
CA GLU A 151 -7.23 -16.62 -10.90
C GLU A 151 -7.05 -15.10 -10.84
N ALA A 152 -5.93 -14.61 -11.37
CA ALA A 152 -5.66 -13.18 -11.46
C ALA A 152 -5.83 -12.69 -12.90
N ALA A 153 -6.46 -11.52 -13.05
CA ALA A 153 -6.57 -10.83 -14.34
C ALA A 153 -6.20 -9.34 -14.21
N PHE A 154 -5.81 -8.73 -15.32
CA PHE A 154 -5.12 -7.45 -15.32
C PHE A 154 -5.69 -6.47 -16.34
N LEU A 155 -5.54 -5.18 -16.05
CA LEU A 155 -5.89 -4.11 -17.00
C LEU A 155 -4.82 -3.93 -18.09
N GLU A 156 -3.53 -4.02 -17.73
CA GLU A 156 -2.43 -3.68 -18.63
C GLU A 156 -1.85 -4.85 -19.44
N HIS A 157 -2.05 -6.10 -19.02
CA HIS A 157 -1.51 -7.28 -19.73
C HIS A 157 -2.39 -8.52 -19.57
N ALA A 158 -2.06 -9.59 -20.26
CA ALA A 158 -2.79 -10.86 -20.21
C ALA A 158 -2.54 -11.64 -18.89
N PRO A 159 -3.54 -12.42 -18.40
CA PRO A 159 -4.91 -12.42 -18.88
C PRO A 159 -5.60 -11.09 -18.55
N ARG A 160 -6.38 -10.58 -19.51
CA ARG A 160 -7.09 -9.30 -19.33
C ARG A 160 -8.44 -9.51 -18.65
N ILE A 161 -8.84 -8.51 -17.86
CA ILE A 161 -10.19 -8.41 -17.28
C ILE A 161 -11.18 -8.15 -18.42
#